data_189822a568bcfba5718d9271c785433d
#
_entry.id   189822a568bcfba5718d9271c785433d
#
_cell.length_a   1.000
_cell.length_b   1.000
_cell.length_c   1.000
_cell.angle_alpha   90.00
_cell.angle_beta   90.00
_cell.angle_gamma   90.00
#
_symmetry.space_group_name_H-M   'P 1'
#
loop_
_entity.id
_entity.type
_entity.pdbx_description
1 polymer ?
#
loop_
_entity_poly.entity_id
_entity_poly.type
_entity_poly.pdbx_seq_one_letter_code
_entity_poly.pdbx_strand_id
1 'polypeptide(L)'
;MGTFFSFVLLGLSLSVPIGAITVEMIKRGMKHGFIHSWLVGIGGMSADVLLMLLIYFGVASQLTSPAAKLILWTVGFFVLLYLGYESIKEAFKDAKVYVQKNSNHKQSKAFISGFLIAISNPQNIIFWIGIYGSVLASTVESV
;
A
#
# COMPACT_ATOMS: atom_id res chain seq x y z
N MET A 1 -11.90 -27.95 -1.70
CA MET A 1 -11.05 -27.66 -2.89
C MET A 1 -11.45 -26.35 -3.56
N GLY A 2 -12.71 -26.13 -3.90
CA GLY A 2 -13.13 -24.90 -4.58
C GLY A 2 -12.81 -23.61 -3.83
N THR A 3 -12.99 -23.58 -2.53
CA THR A 3 -12.71 -22.41 -1.68
C THR A 3 -11.23 -22.04 -1.68
N PHE A 4 -10.35 -23.03 -1.60
CA PHE A 4 -8.90 -22.80 -1.66
C PHE A 4 -8.47 -22.17 -2.98
N PHE A 5 -8.93 -22.73 -4.11
CA PHE A 5 -8.63 -22.19 -5.43
C PHE A 5 -9.18 -20.78 -5.63
N SER A 6 -10.37 -20.49 -5.09
CA SER A 6 -10.96 -19.16 -5.15
C SER A 6 -10.09 -18.14 -4.39
N PHE A 7 -9.57 -18.47 -3.23
CA PHE A 7 -8.68 -17.59 -2.49
C PHE A 7 -7.32 -17.41 -3.17
N VAL A 8 -6.78 -18.44 -3.79
CA VAL A 8 -5.53 -18.34 -4.57
C VAL A 8 -5.73 -17.43 -5.78
N LEU A 9 -6.81 -17.62 -6.53
CA LEU A 9 -7.13 -16.77 -7.68
C LEU A 9 -7.38 -15.32 -7.26
N LEU A 10 -8.07 -15.11 -6.14
CA LEU A 10 -8.27 -13.80 -5.57
C LEU A 10 -6.92 -13.13 -5.26
N GLY A 11 -6.05 -13.82 -4.53
CA GLY A 11 -4.72 -13.31 -4.20
C GLY A 11 -3.87 -12.97 -5.42
N LEU A 12 -3.88 -13.81 -6.43
CA LEU A 12 -3.20 -13.56 -7.70
C LEU A 12 -3.79 -12.34 -8.42
N SER A 13 -5.10 -12.22 -8.48
CA SER A 13 -5.78 -11.08 -9.11
C SER A 13 -5.44 -9.76 -8.41
N LEU A 14 -5.24 -9.80 -7.10
CA LEU A 14 -4.89 -8.64 -6.31
C LEU A 14 -3.43 -8.21 -6.45
N SER A 15 -2.55 -9.13 -6.82
CA SER A 15 -1.12 -8.84 -6.99
C SER A 15 -0.79 -8.22 -8.36
N VAL A 16 -1.68 -8.32 -9.34
CA VAL A 16 -1.45 -7.86 -10.71
C VAL A 16 -1.51 -6.35 -10.89
N PRO A 17 -2.43 -5.60 -10.25
CA PRO A 17 -2.51 -4.16 -10.48
C PRO A 17 -1.24 -3.42 -10.03
N ILE A 18 -0.66 -2.66 -10.95
CA ILE A 18 0.48 -1.79 -10.65
C ILE A 18 -0.05 -0.53 -9.95
N GLY A 19 0.28 -0.39 -8.68
CA GLY A 19 -0.13 0.75 -7.86
C GLY A 19 1.05 1.61 -7.39
N ALA A 20 0.76 2.61 -6.57
CA ALA A 20 1.75 3.53 -6.02
C ALA A 20 2.88 2.81 -5.25
N ILE A 21 2.56 1.74 -4.53
CA ILE A 21 3.55 0.93 -3.82
C ILE A 21 4.53 0.27 -4.79
N THR A 22 4.02 -0.33 -5.87
CA THR A 22 4.86 -0.98 -6.88
C THR A 22 5.82 0.01 -7.53
N VAL A 23 5.34 1.19 -7.88
CA VAL A 23 6.18 2.27 -8.43
C VAL A 23 7.27 2.68 -7.44
N GLU A 24 6.92 2.86 -6.18
CA GLU A 24 7.88 3.20 -5.12
C GLU A 24 8.90 2.08 -4.89
N MET A 25 8.47 0.81 -4.94
CA MET A 25 9.36 -0.35 -4.86
C MET A 25 10.40 -0.35 -5.99
N ILE A 26 9.95 -0.14 -7.23
CA ILE A 26 10.83 -0.09 -8.41
C ILE A 26 11.82 1.06 -8.26
N LYS A 27 11.35 2.25 -7.92
CA LYS A 27 12.14 3.45 -7.75
C LYS A 27 13.24 3.26 -6.69
N ARG A 28 12.89 2.78 -5.51
CA ARG A 28 13.84 2.53 -4.43
C ARG A 28 14.77 1.35 -4.72
N GLY A 29 14.26 0.33 -5.41
CA GLY A 29 15.07 -0.81 -5.84
C GLY A 29 16.18 -0.39 -6.79
N MET A 30 15.87 0.47 -7.74
CA MET A 30 16.86 1.00 -8.70
C MET A 30 17.91 1.92 -8.02
N LYS A 31 17.48 2.71 -7.03
CA LYS A 31 18.38 3.68 -6.35
C LYS A 31 19.19 3.06 -5.23
N HIS A 32 18.57 2.25 -4.40
CA HIS A 32 19.15 1.80 -3.12
C HIS A 32 19.29 0.29 -3.01
N GLY A 33 18.85 -0.45 -4.02
CA GLY A 33 18.97 -1.89 -4.10
C GLY A 33 17.74 -2.66 -3.59
N PHE A 34 17.81 -3.98 -3.69
CA PHE A 34 16.70 -4.90 -3.43
C PHE A 34 16.10 -4.77 -2.03
N ILE A 35 16.94 -4.61 -1.00
CA ILE A 35 16.48 -4.55 0.39
C ILE A 35 15.53 -3.36 0.61
N HIS A 36 15.84 -2.21 0.04
CA HIS A 36 14.99 -1.03 0.15
C HIS A 36 13.64 -1.21 -0.57
N SER A 37 13.66 -1.83 -1.74
CA SER A 37 12.45 -2.21 -2.46
C SER A 37 11.58 -3.16 -1.63
N TRP A 38 12.20 -4.19 -1.08
CA TRP A 38 11.51 -5.18 -0.26
C TRP A 38 10.89 -4.59 1.01
N LEU A 39 11.60 -3.67 1.67
CA LEU A 39 11.10 -2.96 2.86
C LEU A 39 9.88 -2.09 2.55
N VAL A 40 9.80 -1.48 1.38
CA VAL A 40 8.57 -0.78 0.94
C VAL A 40 7.39 -1.76 0.87
N GLY A 41 7.60 -2.92 0.28
CA GLY A 41 6.58 -3.98 0.22
C GLY A 41 6.12 -4.44 1.60
N ILE A 42 7.07 -4.70 2.51
CA ILE A 42 6.76 -5.10 3.89
C ILE A 42 6.02 -3.99 4.64
N GLY A 43 6.40 -2.72 4.43
CA GLY A 43 5.69 -1.58 4.98
C GLY A 43 4.23 -1.54 4.54
N GLY A 44 3.98 -1.76 3.25
CA GLY A 44 2.63 -1.87 2.69
C GLY A 44 1.84 -3.02 3.30
N MET A 45 2.43 -4.20 3.38
CA MET A 45 1.80 -5.37 4.01
C MET A 45 1.48 -5.14 5.50
N SER A 46 2.35 -4.45 6.22
CA SER A 46 2.11 -4.09 7.62
C SER A 46 0.89 -3.17 7.78
N ALA A 47 0.72 -2.23 6.85
CA ALA A 47 -0.46 -1.37 6.80
C ALA A 47 -1.74 -2.19 6.51
N ASP A 48 -1.67 -3.15 5.60
CA ASP A 48 -2.79 -4.04 5.28
C ASP A 48 -3.20 -4.88 6.49
N VAL A 49 -2.25 -5.45 7.22
CA VAL A 49 -2.51 -6.19 8.46
C VAL A 49 -3.17 -5.27 9.51
N LEU A 50 -2.67 -4.04 9.64
CA LEU A 50 -3.29 -3.07 10.55
C LEU A 50 -4.73 -2.75 10.16
N LEU A 51 -5.01 -2.56 8.87
CA LEU A 51 -6.36 -2.32 8.36
C LEU A 51 -7.29 -3.51 8.64
N MET A 52 -6.81 -4.74 8.42
CA MET A 52 -7.57 -5.95 8.76
C MET A 52 -7.92 -6.01 10.25
N LEU A 53 -6.98 -5.69 11.12
CA LEU A 53 -7.21 -5.66 12.56
C LEU A 53 -8.22 -4.57 12.93
N LEU A 54 -8.12 -3.38 12.36
CA LEU A 54 -9.08 -2.31 12.60
C LEU A 54 -10.50 -2.69 12.14
N ILE A 55 -10.63 -3.35 11.01
CA ILE A 55 -11.91 -3.84 10.51
C ILE A 55 -12.47 -4.91 11.45
N TYR A 56 -11.63 -5.83 11.89
CA TYR A 56 -12.02 -6.89 12.83
C TYR A 56 -12.57 -6.33 14.16
N PHE A 57 -11.95 -5.27 14.68
CA PHE A 57 -12.40 -4.59 15.89
C PHE A 57 -13.60 -3.64 15.69
N GLY A 58 -14.18 -3.60 14.50
CA GLY A 58 -15.39 -2.83 14.23
C GLY A 58 -15.19 -1.34 13.96
N VAL A 59 -13.93 -0.91 13.71
CA VAL A 59 -13.62 0.49 13.38
C VAL A 59 -14.04 0.86 11.95
N ALA A 60 -14.39 -0.14 11.14
CA ALA A 60 -14.79 0.06 9.73
C ALA A 60 -15.93 1.08 9.56
N SER A 61 -16.90 1.09 10.47
CA SER A 61 -18.02 2.03 10.42
C SER A 61 -17.59 3.50 10.57
N GLN A 62 -16.54 3.76 11.36
CA GLN A 62 -15.98 5.10 11.52
C GLN A 62 -15.15 5.51 10.30
N LEU A 63 -14.41 4.58 9.70
CA LEU A 63 -13.62 4.82 8.49
C LEU A 63 -14.48 5.08 7.25
N THR A 64 -15.72 4.62 7.24
CA THR A 64 -16.68 4.86 6.17
C THR A 64 -17.51 6.12 6.36
N SER A 65 -17.34 6.86 7.45
CA SER A 65 -18.03 8.14 7.66
C SER A 65 -17.63 9.17 6.60
N PRO A 66 -18.55 10.08 6.20
CA PRO A 66 -18.25 11.09 5.18
C PRO A 66 -17.02 11.96 5.52
N ALA A 67 -16.86 12.31 6.80
CA ALA A 67 -15.72 13.10 7.27
C ALA A 67 -14.40 12.34 7.13
N ALA A 68 -14.37 11.06 7.54
CA ALA A 68 -13.18 10.21 7.42
C ALA A 68 -12.82 9.99 5.95
N LYS A 69 -13.79 9.74 5.08
CA LYS A 69 -13.56 9.64 3.64
C LYS A 69 -12.94 10.91 3.07
N LEU A 70 -13.46 12.07 3.41
CA LEU A 70 -12.93 13.36 2.94
C LEU A 70 -11.47 13.55 3.37
N ILE A 71 -11.16 13.27 4.63
CA ILE A 71 -9.79 13.35 5.16
C ILE A 71 -8.85 12.39 4.42
N LEU A 72 -9.26 11.13 4.26
CA LEU A 72 -8.47 10.11 3.56
C LEU A 72 -8.22 10.48 2.09
N TRP A 73 -9.25 10.98 1.40
CA TRP A 73 -9.12 11.40 0.01
C TRP A 73 -8.20 12.61 -0.14
N THR A 74 -8.30 13.58 0.78
CA THR A 74 -7.44 14.77 0.79
C THR A 74 -5.98 14.38 1.06
N VAL A 75 -5.74 13.57 2.09
CA VAL A 75 -4.40 13.10 2.43
C VAL A 75 -3.82 12.26 1.30
N GLY A 76 -4.58 11.31 0.76
CA GLY A 76 -4.17 10.49 -0.38
C GLY A 76 -3.81 11.32 -1.61
N PHE A 77 -4.61 12.36 -1.92
CA PHE A 77 -4.34 13.28 -3.00
C PHE A 77 -2.99 14.01 -2.83
N PHE A 78 -2.74 14.57 -1.65
CA PHE A 78 -1.47 15.24 -1.39
C PHE A 78 -0.26 14.29 -1.40
N VAL A 79 -0.42 13.07 -0.88
CA VAL A 79 0.62 12.04 -0.94
C VAL A 79 0.95 11.68 -2.39
N LEU A 80 -0.07 11.47 -3.23
CA LEU A 80 0.14 11.15 -4.65
C LEU A 80 0.73 12.33 -5.42
N LEU A 81 0.32 13.57 -5.12
CA LEU A 81 0.94 14.76 -5.70
C LEU A 81 2.42 14.86 -5.34
N TYR A 82 2.75 14.63 -4.07
CA TYR A 82 4.14 14.66 -3.60
C TYR A 82 4.98 13.60 -4.30
N LEU A 83 4.49 12.36 -4.38
CA LEU A 83 5.19 11.27 -5.07
C LEU A 83 5.34 11.54 -6.56
N GLY A 84 4.30 12.08 -7.21
CA GLY A 84 4.35 12.48 -8.61
C GLY A 84 5.36 13.59 -8.85
N TYR A 85 5.36 14.61 -8.03
CA TYR A 85 6.34 15.70 -8.10
C TYR A 85 7.77 15.19 -7.92
N GLU A 86 8.01 14.36 -6.91
CA GLU A 86 9.32 13.76 -6.65
C GLU A 86 9.78 12.90 -7.84
N SER A 87 8.88 12.10 -8.40
CA SER A 87 9.18 11.26 -9.57
C SER A 87 9.53 12.08 -10.82
N ILE A 88 8.81 13.16 -11.08
CA ILE A 88 9.12 14.09 -12.17
C ILE A 88 10.48 14.76 -11.95
N LYS A 89 10.72 15.27 -10.75
CA LYS A 89 12.00 15.90 -10.39
C LYS A 89 13.18 14.95 -10.60
N GLU A 90 13.01 13.69 -10.28
CA GLU A 90 14.04 12.66 -10.45
C GLU A 90 14.24 12.27 -11.92
N ALA A 91 13.19 12.25 -12.73
CA ALA A 91 13.26 11.96 -14.15
C ALA A 91 14.10 13.02 -14.92
N PHE A 92 14.13 14.25 -14.42
CA PHE A 92 14.96 15.32 -14.99
C PHE A 92 16.40 15.34 -14.48
N LYS A 93 16.75 14.54 -13.48
CA LYS A 93 18.14 14.36 -13.06
C LYS A 93 18.82 13.37 -14.00
N ASP A 94 20.02 13.75 -14.50
CA ASP A 94 20.80 12.92 -15.42
C ASP A 94 20.96 11.48 -14.90
N ALA A 95 20.82 10.52 -15.85
CA ALA A 95 20.92 9.09 -15.60
C ALA A 95 22.25 8.64 -14.93
N LYS A 96 23.28 9.48 -14.94
CA LYS A 96 24.56 9.22 -14.26
C LYS A 96 24.45 9.12 -12.73
N VAL A 97 23.39 9.63 -12.14
CA VAL A 97 23.18 9.61 -10.69
C VAL A 97 22.67 8.24 -10.20
N TYR A 98 22.18 7.39 -11.10
CA TYR A 98 21.65 6.07 -10.74
C TYR A 98 22.70 5.05 -10.29
N VAL A 99 23.98 5.33 -10.52
CA VAL A 99 25.07 4.41 -10.16
C VAL A 99 25.70 4.74 -8.80
N GLN A 100 25.42 5.89 -8.23
CA GLN A 100 25.88 6.20 -6.89
C GLN A 100 25.02 5.46 -5.86
N LYS A 101 25.52 4.31 -5.46
CA LYS A 101 25.13 3.61 -4.22
C LYS A 101 25.36 4.54 -3.02
N ASN A 102 24.43 5.45 -2.78
CA ASN A 102 24.41 6.17 -1.53
C ASN A 102 23.89 5.21 -0.44
N SER A 103 24.84 4.52 0.17
CA SER A 103 24.60 3.58 1.27
C SER A 103 24.03 4.23 2.55
N ASN A 104 23.84 5.54 2.54
CA ASN A 104 23.36 6.31 3.69
C ASN A 104 21.84 6.50 3.77
N HIS A 105 21.06 5.94 2.84
CA HIS A 105 19.61 5.97 2.97
C HIS A 105 19.16 4.97 4.03
N LYS A 106 18.55 5.47 5.09
CA LYS A 106 18.03 4.64 6.18
C LYS A 106 16.96 3.70 5.66
N GLN A 107 17.12 2.41 5.91
CA GLN A 107 16.15 1.36 5.55
C GLN A 107 14.76 1.63 6.16
N SER A 108 14.71 2.26 7.34
CA SER A 108 13.47 2.66 7.99
C SER A 108 12.62 3.61 7.14
N LYS A 109 13.23 4.47 6.33
CA LYS A 109 12.49 5.36 5.41
C LYS A 109 11.76 4.59 4.32
N ALA A 110 12.34 3.50 3.83
CA ALA A 110 11.68 2.64 2.84
C ALA A 110 10.44 1.96 3.44
N PHE A 111 10.55 1.39 4.63
CA PHE A 111 9.43 0.79 5.35
C PHE A 111 8.31 1.80 5.62
N ILE A 112 8.64 2.96 6.18
CA ILE A 112 7.68 4.03 6.49
C ILE A 112 7.00 4.53 5.20
N SER A 113 7.75 4.68 4.12
CA SER A 113 7.19 5.09 2.83
C SER A 113 6.12 4.11 2.34
N GLY A 114 6.40 2.82 2.33
CA GLY A 114 5.44 1.78 1.95
C GLY A 114 4.22 1.76 2.87
N PHE A 115 4.43 1.86 4.16
CA PHE A 115 3.35 1.92 5.15
C PHE A 115 2.44 3.14 4.95
N LEU A 116 3.01 4.32 4.80
CA LEU A 116 2.24 5.56 4.60
C LEU A 116 1.48 5.56 3.27
N ILE A 117 2.07 5.05 2.20
CA ILE A 117 1.39 4.93 0.90
C ILE A 117 0.18 4.02 1.03
N ALA A 118 0.32 2.87 1.67
CA ALA A 118 -0.76 1.90 1.83
C ALA A 118 -1.89 2.43 2.72
N ILE A 119 -1.55 3.01 3.88
CA ILE A 119 -2.56 3.46 4.83
C ILE A 119 -3.26 4.75 4.39
N SER A 120 -2.60 5.58 3.59
CA SER A 120 -3.18 6.82 3.06
C SER A 120 -3.98 6.60 1.77
N ASN A 121 -3.92 5.43 1.17
CA ASN A 121 -4.62 5.14 -0.07
C ASN A 121 -6.08 4.79 0.22
N PRO A 122 -7.05 5.67 -0.15
CA PRO A 122 -8.45 5.40 0.09
C PRO A 122 -8.97 4.17 -0.66
N GLN A 123 -8.43 3.86 -1.83
CA GLN A 123 -8.79 2.65 -2.57
C GLN A 123 -8.42 1.38 -1.79
N ASN A 124 -7.25 1.37 -1.15
CA ASN A 124 -6.79 0.24 -0.35
C ASN A 124 -7.71 0.01 0.86
N ILE A 125 -8.11 1.08 1.53
CA ILE A 125 -9.02 1.04 2.68
C ILE A 125 -10.40 0.53 2.28
N ILE A 126 -10.99 1.09 1.22
CA ILE A 126 -12.30 0.67 0.70
C ILE A 126 -12.27 -0.79 0.26
N PHE A 127 -11.19 -1.19 -0.40
CA PHE A 127 -10.96 -2.55 -0.86
C PHE A 127 -10.96 -3.55 0.31
N TRP A 128 -10.18 -3.28 1.36
CA TRP A 128 -10.11 -4.16 2.53
C TRP A 128 -11.41 -4.18 3.32
N ILE A 129 -12.12 -3.06 3.45
CA ILE A 129 -13.44 -3.01 4.07
C ILE A 129 -14.43 -3.87 3.27
N GLY A 130 -14.44 -3.76 1.94
CA GLY A 130 -15.34 -4.52 1.09
C GLY A 130 -15.07 -6.02 1.11
N ILE A 131 -13.84 -6.42 0.87
CA ILE A 131 -13.48 -7.85 0.75
C ILE A 131 -13.41 -8.53 2.11
N TYR A 132 -12.66 -7.96 3.04
CA TYR A 132 -12.47 -8.56 4.35
C TYR A 132 -13.77 -8.53 5.17
N GLY A 133 -14.53 -7.44 5.07
CA GLY A 133 -15.84 -7.34 5.70
C GLY A 133 -16.83 -8.36 5.16
N SER A 134 -16.86 -8.62 3.85
CA SER A 134 -17.73 -9.64 3.26
C SER A 134 -17.32 -11.06 3.64
N VAL A 135 -16.02 -11.34 3.74
CA VAL A 135 -15.51 -12.63 4.20
C VAL A 135 -15.88 -12.87 5.65
N LEU A 136 -15.74 -11.86 6.52
CA LEU A 136 -16.16 -11.96 7.92
C LEU A 136 -17.67 -12.23 8.04
N ALA A 137 -18.49 -11.48 7.29
CA ALA A 137 -19.93 -11.66 7.29
C ALA A 137 -20.33 -13.08 6.91
N SER A 138 -19.74 -13.61 5.83
CA SER A 138 -20.02 -14.98 5.37
C SER A 138 -19.57 -16.05 6.37
N THR A 139 -18.50 -15.80 7.11
CA THR A 139 -18.00 -16.73 8.14
C THR A 139 -18.92 -16.76 9.36
N VAL A 140 -19.45 -15.61 9.75
CA VAL A 140 -20.39 -15.53 10.89
C VAL A 140 -21.73 -16.20 10.56
N GLU A 141 -22.23 -16.06 9.34
CA GLU A 141 -23.46 -16.72 8.91
C GLU A 141 -23.33 -18.24 8.78
N SER A 142 -22.12 -18.76 8.58
CA SER A 142 -21.89 -20.21 8.48
C SER A 142 -21.73 -20.93 9.83
N VAL A 143 -21.70 -20.19 10.92
CA VAL A 143 -21.59 -20.70 12.29
C VAL A 143 -22.97 -20.61 12.99
#